data_0985acd16aae9f4b907f99e62d9abea5
#
_entry.id   0985acd16aae9f4b907f99e62d9abea5
#
_cell.length_a   1.000
_cell.length_b   1.000
_cell.length_c   1.000
_cell.angle_alpha   90.00
_cell.angle_beta   90.00
_cell.angle_gamma   90.00
#
_symmetry.space_group_name_H-M   'P 1'
#
loop_
_entity.id
_entity.type
_entity.pdbx_description
1 polymer ?
#
loop_
_entity_poly.entity_id
_entity_poly.type
_entity_poly.pdbx_seq_one_letter_code
_entity_poly.pdbx_strand_id
1 'polypeptide(L)'
;FVDTTKIENIEQYIKPETKMLYVETPSNPLLRVTDIKASAKIAKKYDLISVVDNTFMTPYYQNPLDFGIDIVLHSATKYIGGHSDVVAGLVATADDDLAERLGFISNSTGGVLGPQDSYLLIRGIKTLGLRMEQINRNVEGIVQMLQKHPKVQQVFHPSIKEHMNYTIHQNQATGHTGVVSFEVKDTEAAKQ
;
A
#
# COMPACT_ATOMS: atom_id res chain seq x y z
N PHE A 1 4.90 -7.38 15.41
CA PHE A 1 3.97 -6.41 14.81
C PHE A 1 3.88 -5.18 15.71
N VAL A 2 3.81 -4.00 15.10
CA VAL A 2 3.75 -2.71 15.79
C VAL A 2 2.72 -1.81 15.12
N ASP A 3 2.02 -0.97 15.91
CA ASP A 3 1.15 0.07 15.36
C ASP A 3 1.99 1.24 14.85
N THR A 4 2.13 1.33 13.53
CA THR A 4 2.93 2.33 12.83
C THR A 4 2.18 3.63 12.52
N THR A 5 0.90 3.74 12.91
CA THR A 5 0.13 4.99 12.79
C THR A 5 0.71 6.09 13.67
N LYS A 6 1.39 5.70 14.74
CA LYS A 6 2.19 6.56 15.62
C LYS A 6 3.65 6.22 15.41
N ILE A 7 4.35 7.07 14.70
CA ILE A 7 5.72 6.81 14.23
C ILE A 7 6.71 6.56 15.38
N GLU A 8 6.49 7.19 16.53
CA GLU A 8 7.28 7.02 17.75
C GLU A 8 7.23 5.60 18.32
N ASN A 9 6.20 4.83 17.99
CA ASN A 9 6.11 3.44 18.45
C ASN A 9 7.16 2.56 17.81
N ILE A 10 7.59 2.86 16.57
CA ILE A 10 8.50 2.00 15.80
C ILE A 10 9.82 1.83 16.54
N GLU A 11 10.41 2.92 17.02
CA GLU A 11 11.73 2.90 17.67
C GLU A 11 11.76 2.02 18.93
N GLN A 12 10.65 1.94 19.66
CA GLN A 12 10.55 1.16 20.91
C GLN A 12 10.64 -0.35 20.67
N TYR A 13 10.38 -0.82 19.44
CA TYR A 13 10.38 -2.23 19.06
C TYR A 13 11.63 -2.64 18.29
N ILE A 14 12.52 -1.70 17.97
CA ILE A 14 13.79 -2.02 17.29
C ILE A 14 14.73 -2.69 18.30
N LYS A 15 15.28 -3.83 17.91
CA LYS A 15 16.23 -4.63 18.69
C LYS A 15 17.56 -4.74 17.92
N PRO A 16 18.65 -5.16 18.58
CA PRO A 16 19.94 -5.37 17.89
C PRO A 16 19.87 -6.33 16.70
N GLU A 17 18.93 -7.29 16.72
CA GLU A 17 18.74 -8.27 15.66
C GLU A 17 17.82 -7.76 14.55
N THR A 18 17.16 -6.62 14.70
CA THR A 18 16.29 -6.06 13.67
C THR A 18 17.11 -5.68 12.44
N LYS A 19 16.67 -6.13 11.27
CA LYS A 19 17.35 -5.89 9.98
C LYS A 19 16.49 -5.14 8.98
N MET A 20 15.18 -5.11 9.22
CA MET A 20 14.24 -4.55 8.26
C MET A 20 13.07 -3.88 8.97
N LEU A 21 12.64 -2.74 8.43
CA LEU A 21 11.37 -2.11 8.74
C LEU A 21 10.42 -2.31 7.56
N TYR A 22 9.40 -3.14 7.74
CA TYR A 22 8.37 -3.41 6.73
C TYR A 22 7.07 -2.72 7.11
N VAL A 23 6.52 -1.91 6.19
CA VAL A 23 5.31 -1.11 6.38
C VAL A 23 4.35 -1.35 5.22
N GLU A 24 3.07 -1.51 5.52
CA GLU A 24 1.96 -1.47 4.55
C GLU A 24 1.15 -0.19 4.78
N THR A 25 1.01 0.65 3.73
CA THR A 25 0.29 1.93 3.88
C THR A 25 -0.39 2.37 2.58
N PRO A 26 -1.74 2.61 2.62
CA PRO A 26 -2.68 2.28 3.70
C PRO A 26 -2.78 0.78 3.95
N SER A 27 -3.00 0.37 5.20
CA SER A 27 -3.03 -1.04 5.59
C SER A 27 -4.38 -1.71 5.35
N ASN A 28 -4.38 -3.02 5.17
CA ASN A 28 -5.59 -3.86 5.12
C ASN A 28 -5.91 -4.39 6.54
N PRO A 29 -7.16 -4.36 7.04
CA PRO A 29 -8.38 -3.89 6.37
C PRO A 29 -8.77 -2.45 6.71
N LEU A 30 -8.22 -1.82 7.75
CA LEU A 30 -8.72 -0.57 8.31
C LEU A 30 -8.14 0.70 7.65
N LEU A 31 -7.36 0.52 6.59
CA LEU A 31 -6.77 1.61 5.81
C LEU A 31 -5.97 2.61 6.65
N ARG A 32 -5.30 2.10 7.69
CA ARG A 32 -4.42 2.92 8.53
C ARG A 32 -3.24 3.43 7.71
N VAL A 33 -2.92 4.70 7.90
CA VAL A 33 -1.83 5.36 7.18
C VAL A 33 -0.61 5.49 8.07
N THR A 34 0.55 5.13 7.53
CA THR A 34 1.86 5.31 8.15
C THR A 34 2.63 6.41 7.41
N ASP A 35 3.37 7.25 8.14
CA ASP A 35 4.25 8.27 7.55
C ASP A 35 5.48 7.59 6.91
N ILE A 36 5.50 7.56 5.56
CA ILE A 36 6.56 6.94 4.77
C ILE A 36 7.90 7.65 5.01
N LYS A 37 7.91 8.98 4.98
CA LYS A 37 9.13 9.77 5.14
C LYS A 37 9.74 9.62 6.53
N ALA A 38 8.90 9.58 7.57
CA ALA A 38 9.38 9.35 8.93
C ALA A 38 9.87 7.90 9.11
N SER A 39 9.20 6.92 8.50
CA SER A 39 9.64 5.52 8.49
C SER A 39 11.02 5.35 7.85
N ALA A 40 11.25 5.98 6.69
CA ALA A 40 12.56 5.98 6.02
C ALA A 40 13.67 6.57 6.90
N LYS A 41 13.39 7.68 7.60
CA LYS A 41 14.34 8.29 8.54
C LYS A 41 14.70 7.38 9.71
N ILE A 42 13.70 6.67 10.26
CA ILE A 42 13.93 5.71 11.35
C ILE A 42 14.78 4.54 10.83
N ALA A 43 14.43 3.95 9.70
CA ALA A 43 15.19 2.87 9.10
C ALA A 43 16.67 3.27 8.91
N LYS A 44 16.91 4.43 8.31
CA LYS A 44 18.26 4.97 8.12
C LYS A 44 19.02 5.20 9.44
N LYS A 45 18.35 5.71 10.47
CA LYS A 45 18.94 5.95 11.81
C LYS A 45 19.44 4.67 12.46
N TYR A 46 18.77 3.54 12.22
CA TYR A 46 19.06 2.25 12.84
C TYR A 46 19.71 1.24 11.89
N ASP A 47 20.18 1.68 10.73
CA ASP A 47 20.81 0.84 9.69
C ASP A 47 19.93 -0.36 9.30
N LEU A 48 18.63 -0.09 9.08
CA LEU A 48 17.64 -1.07 8.65
C LEU A 48 17.31 -0.89 7.18
N ILE A 49 17.03 -1.98 6.48
CA ILE A 49 16.41 -1.93 5.16
C ILE A 49 14.93 -1.54 5.33
N SER A 50 14.50 -0.47 4.68
CA SER A 50 13.10 -0.04 4.68
C SER A 50 12.33 -0.61 3.50
N VAL A 51 11.16 -1.18 3.79
CA VAL A 51 10.27 -1.77 2.77
C VAL A 51 8.87 -1.22 2.94
N VAL A 52 8.27 -0.77 1.84
CA VAL A 52 6.85 -0.36 1.82
C VAL A 52 6.07 -1.24 0.84
N ASP A 53 5.04 -1.90 1.35
CA ASP A 53 3.99 -2.47 0.50
C ASP A 53 3.06 -1.34 0.04
N ASN A 54 3.16 -1.00 -1.25
CA ASN A 54 2.43 0.09 -1.90
C ASN A 54 1.27 -0.40 -2.77
N THR A 55 0.80 -1.61 -2.52
CA THR A 55 -0.21 -2.29 -3.36
C THR A 55 -1.47 -1.45 -3.53
N PHE A 56 -2.00 -0.85 -2.46
CA PHE A 56 -3.28 -0.14 -2.50
C PHE A 56 -3.21 1.23 -3.17
N MET A 57 -2.04 1.88 -3.15
CA MET A 57 -1.87 3.21 -3.76
C MET A 57 -1.33 3.13 -5.18
N THR A 58 -0.63 2.05 -5.53
CA THR A 58 0.09 1.90 -6.80
C THR A 58 1.17 2.98 -7.01
N PRO A 59 2.08 2.82 -7.99
CA PRO A 59 3.03 3.87 -8.31
C PRO A 59 2.36 5.10 -8.97
N TYR A 60 1.06 5.00 -9.29
CA TYR A 60 0.32 6.13 -9.87
C TYR A 60 -0.01 7.21 -8.84
N TYR A 61 -0.31 6.83 -7.59
CA TYR A 61 -0.71 7.78 -6.55
C TYR A 61 0.30 7.95 -5.42
N GLN A 62 1.25 7.02 -5.23
CA GLN A 62 2.22 7.08 -4.14
C GLN A 62 3.55 6.45 -4.58
N ASN A 63 4.67 7.17 -4.39
CA ASN A 63 6.02 6.76 -4.77
C ASN A 63 6.94 6.72 -3.54
N PRO A 64 6.99 5.63 -2.78
CA PRO A 64 7.76 5.55 -1.55
C PRO A 64 9.28 5.76 -1.74
N LEU A 65 9.85 5.43 -2.90
CA LEU A 65 11.27 5.67 -3.19
C LEU A 65 11.62 7.17 -3.11
N ASP A 66 10.71 8.07 -3.51
CA ASP A 66 10.93 9.52 -3.45
C ASP A 66 11.01 10.04 -2.00
N PHE A 67 10.53 9.25 -1.04
CA PHE A 67 10.61 9.53 0.39
C PHE A 67 11.81 8.89 1.09
N GLY A 68 12.66 8.16 0.34
CA GLY A 68 13.87 7.53 0.84
C GLY A 68 13.68 6.10 1.36
N ILE A 69 12.64 5.42 0.93
CA ILE A 69 12.44 3.97 1.16
C ILE A 69 13.38 3.20 0.21
N ASP A 70 13.98 2.13 0.72
CA ASP A 70 14.94 1.32 -0.04
C ASP A 70 14.25 0.37 -1.02
N ILE A 71 13.13 -0.24 -0.62
CA ILE A 71 12.41 -1.24 -1.42
C ILE A 71 10.91 -0.94 -1.40
N VAL A 72 10.29 -0.94 -2.56
CA VAL A 72 8.84 -0.87 -2.73
C VAL A 72 8.31 -2.17 -3.30
N LEU A 73 7.28 -2.72 -2.65
CA LEU A 73 6.62 -3.94 -3.04
C LEU A 73 5.21 -3.66 -3.53
N HIS A 74 4.76 -4.41 -4.52
CA HIS A 74 3.38 -4.41 -5.00
C HIS A 74 2.88 -5.84 -5.20
N SER A 75 1.71 -6.15 -4.67
CA SER A 75 0.91 -7.24 -5.21
C SER A 75 0.39 -6.83 -6.58
N ALA A 76 1.11 -7.24 -7.63
CA ALA A 76 0.71 -6.95 -9.01
C ALA A 76 -0.60 -7.66 -9.41
N THR A 77 -1.03 -8.65 -8.64
CA THR A 77 -2.35 -9.29 -8.67
C THR A 77 -3.50 -8.28 -8.61
N LYS A 78 -3.29 -7.13 -7.94
CA LYS A 78 -4.32 -6.12 -7.68
C LYS A 78 -4.40 -5.11 -8.83
N TYR A 79 -4.20 -3.84 -8.54
CA TYR A 79 -4.40 -2.75 -9.50
C TYR A 79 -3.43 -2.76 -10.69
N ILE A 80 -2.19 -3.26 -10.53
CA ILE A 80 -1.22 -3.30 -11.63
C ILE A 80 -1.68 -4.26 -12.72
N GLY A 81 -2.05 -5.50 -12.38
CA GLY A 81 -2.70 -6.42 -13.31
C GLY A 81 -4.08 -5.91 -13.71
N GLY A 82 -4.93 -5.63 -12.74
CA GLY A 82 -6.18 -4.89 -12.86
C GLY A 82 -7.35 -5.64 -13.50
N HIS A 83 -7.20 -6.93 -13.85
CA HIS A 83 -8.19 -7.72 -14.58
C HIS A 83 -8.54 -9.05 -13.91
N SER A 84 -8.05 -9.29 -12.70
CA SER A 84 -8.29 -10.52 -11.90
C SER A 84 -7.90 -11.83 -12.64
N ASP A 85 -6.89 -11.76 -13.49
CA ASP A 85 -6.46 -12.84 -14.40
C ASP A 85 -5.00 -13.28 -14.17
N VAL A 86 -4.30 -12.71 -13.18
CA VAL A 86 -2.91 -13.01 -12.87
C VAL A 86 -2.64 -12.92 -11.38
N VAL A 87 -1.78 -13.78 -10.88
CA VAL A 87 -1.20 -13.70 -9.53
C VAL A 87 0.28 -13.39 -9.65
N ALA A 88 0.69 -12.22 -9.16
CA ALA A 88 2.05 -11.73 -9.34
C ALA A 88 2.47 -10.75 -8.25
N GLY A 89 3.79 -10.62 -8.06
CA GLY A 89 4.43 -9.59 -7.25
C GLY A 89 5.42 -8.79 -8.07
N LEU A 90 5.62 -7.54 -7.69
CA LEU A 90 6.66 -6.66 -8.22
C LEU A 90 7.42 -6.03 -7.06
N VAL A 91 8.72 -5.89 -7.26
CA VAL A 91 9.62 -5.19 -6.34
C VAL A 91 10.39 -4.15 -7.11
N ALA A 92 10.53 -2.95 -6.54
CA ALA A 92 11.31 -1.86 -7.10
C ALA A 92 12.27 -1.31 -6.04
N THR A 93 13.48 -0.99 -6.46
CA THR A 93 14.49 -0.30 -5.66
C THR A 93 15.30 0.63 -6.56
N ALA A 94 15.86 1.69 -5.98
CA ALA A 94 16.81 2.59 -6.64
C ALA A 94 18.27 2.29 -6.28
N ASP A 95 18.51 1.27 -5.45
CA ASP A 95 19.84 0.85 -5.00
C ASP A 95 20.30 -0.35 -5.82
N ASP A 96 21.45 -0.23 -6.47
CA ASP A 96 21.99 -1.25 -7.39
C ASP A 96 22.39 -2.54 -6.64
N ASP A 97 22.95 -2.45 -5.43
CA ASP A 97 23.35 -3.62 -4.64
C ASP A 97 22.11 -4.40 -4.18
N LEU A 98 21.06 -3.69 -3.76
CA LEU A 98 19.77 -4.32 -3.44
C LEU A 98 19.12 -4.94 -4.68
N ALA A 99 19.18 -4.28 -5.83
CA ALA A 99 18.65 -4.79 -7.08
C ALA A 99 19.33 -6.11 -7.48
N GLU A 100 20.66 -6.17 -7.40
CA GLU A 100 21.44 -7.38 -7.68
C GLU A 100 21.07 -8.52 -6.73
N ARG A 101 21.01 -8.25 -5.41
CA ARG A 101 20.61 -9.25 -4.41
C ARG A 101 19.20 -9.78 -4.63
N LEU A 102 18.24 -8.90 -4.89
CA LEU A 102 16.86 -9.29 -5.15
C LEU A 102 16.75 -10.13 -6.43
N GLY A 103 17.45 -9.73 -7.48
CA GLY A 103 17.53 -10.50 -8.73
C GLY A 103 18.13 -11.90 -8.51
N PHE A 104 19.24 -12.00 -7.75
CA PHE A 104 19.85 -13.27 -7.39
C PHE A 104 18.87 -14.16 -6.61
N ILE A 105 18.19 -13.63 -5.59
CA ILE A 105 17.23 -14.39 -4.78
C ILE A 105 16.07 -14.86 -5.65
N SER A 106 15.46 -13.97 -6.44
CA SER A 106 14.36 -14.31 -7.35
C SER A 106 14.72 -15.46 -8.29
N ASN A 107 15.89 -15.36 -8.94
CA ASN A 107 16.37 -16.40 -9.85
C ASN A 107 16.68 -17.73 -9.12
N SER A 108 17.33 -17.67 -7.97
CA SER A 108 17.76 -18.87 -7.22
C SER A 108 16.58 -19.62 -6.60
N THR A 109 15.53 -18.93 -6.20
CA THR A 109 14.31 -19.52 -5.62
C THR A 109 13.28 -19.91 -6.67
N GLY A 110 13.45 -19.48 -7.92
CA GLY A 110 12.48 -19.71 -8.99
C GLY A 110 11.23 -18.83 -8.88
N GLY A 111 11.27 -17.76 -8.06
CA GLY A 111 10.18 -16.80 -7.89
C GLY A 111 10.03 -15.86 -9.09
N VAL A 112 9.93 -16.40 -10.30
CA VAL A 112 9.83 -15.66 -11.57
C VAL A 112 8.50 -15.95 -12.24
N LEU A 113 7.94 -14.93 -12.90
CA LEU A 113 6.68 -15.08 -13.64
C LEU A 113 6.89 -15.83 -14.93
N GLY A 114 5.89 -16.64 -15.31
CA GLY A 114 5.81 -17.22 -16.64
C GLY A 114 5.60 -16.15 -17.72
N PRO A 115 5.93 -16.47 -19.01
CA PRO A 115 5.76 -15.51 -20.11
C PRO A 115 4.34 -14.98 -20.27
N GLN A 116 3.33 -15.83 -20.06
CA GLN A 116 1.92 -15.45 -20.15
C GLN A 116 1.54 -14.45 -19.07
N ASP A 117 1.94 -14.70 -17.81
CA ASP A 117 1.63 -13.81 -16.70
C ASP A 117 2.36 -12.46 -16.86
N SER A 118 3.61 -12.49 -17.32
CA SER A 118 4.37 -11.29 -17.65
C SER A 118 3.70 -10.47 -18.74
N TYR A 119 3.18 -11.10 -19.79
CA TYR A 119 2.43 -10.45 -20.85
C TYR A 119 1.15 -9.78 -20.31
N LEU A 120 0.38 -10.48 -19.46
CA LEU A 120 -0.84 -9.94 -18.86
C LEU A 120 -0.55 -8.71 -18.00
N LEU A 121 0.53 -8.72 -17.21
CA LEU A 121 0.94 -7.56 -16.43
C LEU A 121 1.36 -6.38 -17.29
N ILE A 122 2.20 -6.61 -18.32
CA ILE A 122 2.62 -5.56 -19.26
C ILE A 122 1.42 -4.95 -19.96
N ARG A 123 0.42 -5.75 -20.29
CA ARG A 123 -0.84 -5.28 -20.88
C ARG A 123 -1.67 -4.49 -19.86
N GLY A 124 -1.80 -5.01 -18.64
CA GLY A 124 -2.59 -4.40 -17.56
C GLY A 124 -2.08 -3.02 -17.14
N ILE A 125 -0.76 -2.87 -17.00
CA ILE A 125 -0.15 -1.61 -16.57
C ILE A 125 -0.40 -0.45 -17.53
N LYS A 126 -0.61 -0.72 -18.81
CA LYS A 126 -0.88 0.31 -19.83
C LYS A 126 -2.15 1.13 -19.55
N THR A 127 -3.09 0.57 -18.83
CA THR A 127 -4.35 1.23 -18.45
C THR A 127 -4.40 1.63 -16.97
N LEU A 128 -3.30 1.47 -16.24
CA LEU A 128 -3.26 1.72 -14.80
C LEU A 128 -3.75 3.13 -14.45
N GLY A 129 -3.22 4.17 -15.09
CA GLY A 129 -3.61 5.56 -14.82
C GLY A 129 -5.11 5.79 -15.02
N LEU A 130 -5.66 5.39 -16.17
CA LEU A 130 -7.09 5.53 -16.47
C LEU A 130 -7.97 4.82 -15.44
N ARG A 131 -7.58 3.62 -15.03
CA ARG A 131 -8.31 2.84 -14.03
C ARG A 131 -8.23 3.48 -12.64
N MET A 132 -7.05 3.94 -12.23
CA MET A 132 -6.88 4.58 -10.93
C MET A 132 -7.64 5.90 -10.85
N GLU A 133 -7.66 6.72 -11.88
CA GLU A 133 -8.47 7.94 -11.93
C GLU A 133 -9.97 7.65 -11.81
N GLN A 134 -10.46 6.63 -12.52
CA GLN A 134 -11.87 6.26 -12.42
C GLN A 134 -12.20 5.67 -11.04
N ILE A 135 -11.32 4.85 -10.48
CA ILE A 135 -11.43 4.30 -9.13
C ILE A 135 -11.50 5.43 -8.08
N ASN A 136 -10.62 6.44 -8.19
CA ASN A 136 -10.61 7.58 -7.27
C ASN A 136 -11.94 8.34 -7.32
N ARG A 137 -12.46 8.61 -8.51
CA ARG A 137 -13.80 9.24 -8.68
C ARG A 137 -14.93 8.40 -8.07
N ASN A 138 -14.89 7.10 -8.29
CA ASN A 138 -15.93 6.19 -7.78
C ASN A 138 -15.88 6.10 -6.24
N VAL A 139 -14.69 5.99 -5.66
CA VAL A 139 -14.53 5.83 -4.22
C VAL A 139 -15.00 7.04 -3.43
N GLU A 140 -14.82 8.25 -3.97
CA GLU A 140 -15.35 9.47 -3.35
C GLU A 140 -16.88 9.40 -3.19
N GLY A 141 -17.59 9.00 -4.23
CA GLY A 141 -19.04 8.81 -4.19
C GLY A 141 -19.49 7.72 -3.22
N ILE A 142 -18.76 6.59 -3.21
CA ILE A 142 -19.05 5.46 -2.32
C ILE A 142 -18.83 5.85 -0.86
N VAL A 143 -17.73 6.50 -0.53
CA VAL A 143 -17.44 6.97 0.83
C VAL A 143 -18.53 7.92 1.33
N GLN A 144 -18.92 8.89 0.51
CA GLN A 144 -19.99 9.84 0.86
C GLN A 144 -21.35 9.14 1.08
N MET A 145 -21.67 8.15 0.25
CA MET A 145 -22.89 7.36 0.39
C MET A 145 -22.85 6.54 1.70
N LEU A 146 -21.75 5.85 1.97
CA LEU A 146 -21.60 5.04 3.18
C LEU A 146 -21.65 5.88 4.46
N GLN A 147 -21.01 7.06 4.48
CA GLN A 147 -21.05 7.97 5.64
C GLN A 147 -22.47 8.44 5.99
N LYS A 148 -23.38 8.51 4.99
CA LYS A 148 -24.78 8.93 5.17
C LYS A 148 -25.74 7.74 5.39
N HIS A 149 -25.25 6.51 5.23
CA HIS A 149 -26.13 5.34 5.25
C HIS A 149 -26.59 5.00 6.68
N PRO A 150 -27.89 4.82 6.93
CA PRO A 150 -28.44 4.66 8.30
C PRO A 150 -27.97 3.39 9.02
N LYS A 151 -27.57 2.35 8.29
CA LYS A 151 -27.05 1.09 8.85
C LYS A 151 -25.55 1.10 9.08
N VAL A 152 -24.81 2.09 8.55
CA VAL A 152 -23.36 2.20 8.72
C VAL A 152 -23.05 2.95 10.01
N GLN A 153 -22.13 2.41 10.80
CA GLN A 153 -21.65 3.01 12.04
C GLN A 153 -20.41 3.89 11.80
N GLN A 154 -19.45 3.36 11.04
CA GLN A 154 -18.18 4.03 10.76
C GLN A 154 -17.66 3.63 9.38
N VAL A 155 -16.99 4.56 8.70
CA VAL A 155 -16.29 4.32 7.42
C VAL A 155 -14.81 4.60 7.62
N PHE A 156 -13.96 3.68 7.16
CA PHE A 156 -12.52 3.81 7.19
C PHE A 156 -12.01 4.06 5.77
N HIS A 157 -11.54 5.27 5.52
CA HIS A 157 -10.90 5.63 4.26
C HIS A 157 -10.03 6.87 4.41
N PRO A 158 -8.82 6.91 3.82
CA PRO A 158 -7.87 8.02 4.03
C PRO A 158 -8.29 9.35 3.37
N SER A 159 -9.35 9.38 2.56
CA SER A 159 -9.95 10.62 2.04
C SER A 159 -10.80 11.38 3.07
N ILE A 160 -11.20 10.72 4.16
CA ILE A 160 -12.06 11.29 5.18
C ILE A 160 -11.21 12.24 6.06
N LYS A 161 -11.66 13.51 6.23
CA LYS A 161 -10.90 14.51 6.98
C LYS A 161 -10.65 14.15 8.44
N GLU A 162 -11.57 13.40 9.04
CA GLU A 162 -11.51 12.91 10.41
C GLU A 162 -10.60 11.68 10.57
N HIS A 163 -10.07 11.13 9.46
CA HIS A 163 -9.09 10.05 9.53
C HIS A 163 -7.84 10.52 10.28
N MET A 164 -7.39 9.71 11.27
CA MET A 164 -6.33 10.12 12.22
C MET A 164 -5.03 10.60 11.54
N ASN A 165 -4.69 10.07 10.37
CA ASN A 165 -3.50 10.42 9.61
C ASN A 165 -3.85 11.04 8.23
N TYR A 166 -4.97 11.76 8.14
CA TYR A 166 -5.42 12.44 6.93
C TYR A 166 -4.32 13.33 6.32
N THR A 167 -3.72 14.20 7.12
CA THR A 167 -2.67 15.13 6.66
C THR A 167 -1.42 14.39 6.14
N ILE A 168 -1.04 13.29 6.81
CA ILE A 168 0.08 12.45 6.35
C ILE A 168 -0.24 11.86 4.98
N HIS A 169 -1.44 11.31 4.81
CA HIS A 169 -1.89 10.79 3.52
C HIS A 169 -1.84 11.83 2.41
N GLN A 170 -2.38 13.03 2.65
CA GLN A 170 -2.37 14.13 1.69
C GLN A 170 -0.97 14.59 1.29
N ASN A 171 0.02 14.44 2.18
CA ASN A 171 1.39 14.87 1.92
C ASN A 171 2.22 13.82 1.16
N GLN A 172 1.79 12.56 1.15
CA GLN A 172 2.56 11.45 0.54
C GLN A 172 1.86 10.79 -0.65
N ALA A 173 0.61 11.15 -0.94
CA ALA A 173 -0.17 10.58 -2.02
C ALA A 173 -0.91 11.67 -2.82
N THR A 174 -1.08 11.44 -4.13
CA THR A 174 -1.79 12.35 -5.04
C THR A 174 -3.22 11.94 -5.32
N GLY A 175 -3.68 10.84 -4.71
CA GLY A 175 -5.04 10.29 -4.84
C GLY A 175 -5.32 9.26 -3.77
N HIS A 176 -6.33 8.44 -3.99
CA HIS A 176 -6.81 7.47 -3.01
C HIS A 176 -6.90 6.06 -3.56
N THR A 177 -6.83 5.07 -2.65
CA THR A 177 -7.15 3.67 -2.96
C THR A 177 -8.63 3.49 -3.27
N GLY A 178 -8.98 2.46 -4.03
CA GLY A 178 -10.38 2.04 -4.23
C GLY A 178 -10.91 1.11 -3.14
N VAL A 179 -10.08 0.76 -2.15
CA VAL A 179 -10.51 -0.06 -1.02
C VAL A 179 -11.21 0.82 0.00
N VAL A 180 -12.38 0.39 0.45
CA VAL A 180 -13.18 1.05 1.50
C VAL A 180 -13.55 0.01 2.53
N SER A 181 -13.36 0.31 3.80
CA SER A 181 -13.83 -0.51 4.90
C SER A 181 -14.85 0.25 5.72
N PHE A 182 -15.85 -0.44 6.24
CA PHE A 182 -16.87 0.18 7.08
C PHE A 182 -17.41 -0.81 8.10
N GLU A 183 -17.90 -0.27 9.20
CA GLU A 183 -18.61 -1.01 10.24
C GLU A 183 -20.11 -0.77 10.12
N VAL A 184 -20.89 -1.81 10.29
CA VAL A 184 -22.35 -1.74 10.38
C VAL A 184 -22.80 -1.77 11.83
N LYS A 185 -24.00 -1.21 12.11
CA LYS A 185 -24.53 -1.07 13.47
C LYS A 185 -24.88 -2.40 14.14
N ASP A 186 -25.16 -3.41 13.35
CA ASP A 186 -25.52 -4.74 13.85
C ASP A 186 -25.10 -5.86 12.89
N THR A 187 -25.00 -7.09 13.42
CA THR A 187 -24.55 -8.26 12.67
C THR A 187 -25.51 -8.69 11.57
N GLU A 188 -26.80 -8.42 11.71
CA GLU A 188 -27.79 -8.77 10.69
C GLU A 188 -27.67 -7.85 9.48
N ALA A 189 -27.32 -6.57 9.67
CA ALA A 189 -27.02 -5.65 8.58
C ALA A 189 -25.78 -6.09 7.75
N ALA A 190 -24.85 -6.82 8.36
CA ALA A 190 -23.66 -7.32 7.67
C ALA A 190 -23.93 -8.53 6.75
N LYS A 191 -25.04 -9.24 6.95
CA LYS A 191 -25.44 -10.43 6.17
C LYS A 191 -26.30 -10.11 4.95
N GLN A 192 -26.78 -8.88 4.82
CA GLN A 192 -27.60 -8.37 3.71
C GLN A 192 -26.76 -7.67 2.66
#